data_dbc0bc40c2ed1494c76e823b19cd69e6
#
_entry.id   dbc0bc40c2ed1494c76e823b19cd69e6
#
_cell.length_a   1.000
_cell.length_b   1.000
_cell.length_c   1.000
_cell.angle_alpha   90.00
_cell.angle_beta   90.00
_cell.angle_gamma   90.00
#
_symmetry.space_group_name_H-M   'P 1'
#
loop_
_entity.id
_entity.type
_entity.pdbx_description
1 polymer ?
#
loop_
_entity_poly.entity_id
_entity_poly.type
_entity_poly.pdbx_seq_one_letter_code
_entity_poly.pdbx_strand_id
1 'polypeptide(L)'
;MKRLLIPLLFTLTGSALLASDTRIAFLGDSITYDGRWPALVESALRATPQFADADIVNFGLPSETVSGLSEEGHAGGQFPRPSLHERLERVLAAYEPTLVLACYGMNDGIYLPLDQIRFKAFQDGILKLKSAVEKRGARIIFITPPLYQPAKASDDSNRYDAVLDGYADWLVSKRASGWQVLDIRPTLKQAVAQAQTANPAFVYAGDGVHPDDEGHRFIANAVCKELWPLLNLSGSAHFAEEPALTILKQRQNLLKDAWLSKTRHLRPGIPDGLPLEQAHEKAVPLLADYRAAIAPAGDGASAKVPEWSGYERLDFTVDGRAALVVRPKAAALGAPWIWRTEFFGHEPQADIALLGRGFHVAYVDVQNMYGAPVAMKHMEQFYDHVTQAYGLSQKPVLEGFSRGGLFAFNWAALHPDRVAGLYVDAPVCDFKSWPGGKGVGPGSPGDWQELLKVYGFTEEQALSYGKNPVDNLAPLAKANIPILAVIGGADEVVPVGENINLVEARYQALGGKIRVIRKPGGKHHPHSLTDPAPIVDFAVLAVTAK
;
A
#
# COMPACT_ATOMS: atom_id res chain seq x y z
N MET A 1 -28.55 1.36 72.98
CA MET A 1 -28.51 2.04 71.68
C MET A 1 -27.37 1.44 70.85
N LYS A 2 -27.71 0.49 69.95
CA LYS A 2 -26.79 -0.17 69.06
C LYS A 2 -26.77 0.62 67.77
N ARG A 3 -25.60 1.20 67.40
CA ARG A 3 -25.39 1.86 66.11
C ARG A 3 -25.07 0.80 65.05
N LEU A 4 -25.95 0.69 64.06
CA LEU A 4 -25.77 -0.12 62.88
C LEU A 4 -24.81 0.61 61.96
N LEU A 5 -23.64 0.03 61.66
CA LEU A 5 -22.77 0.47 60.57
C LEU A 5 -23.26 -0.22 59.29
N ILE A 6 -23.70 0.58 58.32
CA ILE A 6 -24.00 0.14 56.95
C ILE A 6 -22.71 0.29 56.14
N PRO A 7 -22.19 -0.77 55.51
CA PRO A 7 -21.07 -0.63 54.56
C PRO A 7 -21.58 -0.01 53.27
N LEU A 8 -20.99 1.09 52.89
CA LEU A 8 -21.21 1.76 51.59
C LEU A 8 -20.52 0.92 50.52
N LEU A 9 -21.29 0.18 49.76
CA LEU A 9 -20.84 -0.58 48.59
C LEU A 9 -20.61 0.43 47.46
N PHE A 10 -19.34 0.77 47.16
CA PHE A 10 -18.99 1.49 45.97
C PHE A 10 -19.13 0.53 44.78
N THR A 11 -20.26 0.59 44.09
CA THR A 11 -20.40 0.02 42.75
C THR A 11 -19.64 0.90 41.79
N LEU A 12 -18.49 0.41 41.32
CA LEU A 12 -17.84 0.96 40.12
C LEU A 12 -18.77 0.70 38.92
N THR A 13 -19.65 1.64 38.66
CA THR A 13 -20.31 1.72 37.35
C THR A 13 -19.25 2.16 36.35
N GLY A 14 -18.72 1.20 35.58
CA GLY A 14 -17.96 1.50 34.39
C GLY A 14 -18.85 2.27 33.43
N SER A 15 -18.71 3.60 33.41
CA SER A 15 -19.34 4.43 32.40
C SER A 15 -18.80 3.98 31.05
N ALA A 16 -19.64 3.35 30.23
CA ALA A 16 -19.35 3.18 28.82
C ALA A 16 -19.23 4.60 28.23
N LEU A 17 -18.00 5.01 27.90
CA LEU A 17 -17.73 6.23 27.14
C LEU A 17 -18.50 6.12 25.81
N LEU A 18 -19.33 7.10 25.53
CA LEU A 18 -20.00 7.23 24.24
C LEU A 18 -18.92 7.36 23.15
N ALA A 19 -19.08 6.65 22.06
CA ALA A 19 -18.08 6.50 20.99
C ALA A 19 -17.55 7.83 20.41
N SER A 20 -18.26 8.94 20.56
CA SER A 20 -17.89 10.28 20.09
C SER A 20 -16.78 10.96 20.90
N ASP A 21 -16.45 10.48 22.10
CA ASP A 21 -15.47 11.14 23.00
C ASP A 21 -14.14 10.38 23.11
N THR A 22 -13.97 9.28 22.40
CA THR A 22 -12.76 8.47 22.49
C THR A 22 -11.65 9.06 21.61
N ARG A 23 -10.56 9.54 22.25
CA ARG A 23 -9.37 10.05 21.59
C ARG A 23 -8.17 9.15 21.93
N ILE A 24 -7.58 8.51 20.91
CA ILE A 24 -6.48 7.57 21.06
C ILE A 24 -5.19 8.20 20.50
N ALA A 25 -4.17 8.29 21.34
CA ALA A 25 -2.84 8.73 20.93
C ALA A 25 -1.86 7.55 20.89
N PHE A 26 -1.19 7.34 19.76
CA PHE A 26 0.00 6.50 19.69
C PHE A 26 1.22 7.36 20.00
N LEU A 27 1.97 7.04 21.03
CA LEU A 27 3.26 7.62 21.35
C LEU A 27 4.38 6.61 21.11
N GLY A 28 5.50 7.04 20.56
CA GLY A 28 6.65 6.18 20.29
C GLY A 28 7.71 6.86 19.43
N ASP A 29 8.70 6.08 19.06
CA ASP A 29 9.86 6.50 18.27
C ASP A 29 9.62 6.39 16.74
N SER A 30 10.71 6.18 15.96
CA SER A 30 10.66 6.07 14.50
C SER A 30 9.78 4.92 13.99
N ILE A 31 9.71 3.80 14.72
CA ILE A 31 8.91 2.63 14.34
C ILE A 31 7.41 2.97 14.43
N THR A 32 7.03 3.78 15.41
CA THR A 32 5.66 4.31 15.53
C THR A 32 5.40 5.43 14.54
N TYR A 33 6.38 6.35 14.35
CA TYR A 33 6.28 7.47 13.40
C TYR A 33 6.05 6.98 11.95
N ASP A 34 6.65 5.88 11.56
CA ASP A 34 6.48 5.24 10.24
C ASP A 34 4.99 5.09 9.87
N GLY A 35 4.16 4.75 10.85
CA GLY A 35 2.71 4.72 10.70
C GLY A 35 2.13 3.38 10.25
N ARG A 36 2.92 2.43 9.73
CA ARG A 36 2.40 1.14 9.20
C ARG A 36 1.72 0.29 10.28
N TRP A 37 2.39 -0.03 11.40
CA TRP A 37 1.74 -0.80 12.45
C TRP A 37 0.61 -0.03 13.17
N PRO A 38 0.72 1.30 13.42
CA PRO A 38 -0.40 2.05 13.97
C PRO A 38 -1.63 2.07 13.05
N ALA A 39 -1.44 2.18 11.72
CA ALA A 39 -2.56 2.15 10.77
C ALA A 39 -3.25 0.78 10.73
N LEU A 40 -2.50 -0.32 10.83
CA LEU A 40 -3.08 -1.67 10.95
C LEU A 40 -3.90 -1.80 12.23
N VAL A 41 -3.36 -1.37 13.39
CA VAL A 41 -4.10 -1.39 14.66
C VAL A 41 -5.31 -0.45 14.61
N GLU A 42 -5.18 0.76 14.04
CA GLU A 42 -6.30 1.67 13.82
C GLU A 42 -7.40 1.01 12.97
N SER A 43 -7.03 0.34 11.87
CA SER A 43 -7.99 -0.33 11.01
C SER A 43 -8.78 -1.40 11.75
N ALA A 44 -8.12 -2.19 12.58
CA ALA A 44 -8.75 -3.23 13.38
C ALA A 44 -9.64 -2.64 14.50
N LEU A 45 -9.21 -1.57 15.16
CA LEU A 45 -10.04 -0.88 16.16
C LEU A 45 -11.31 -0.31 15.51
N ARG A 46 -11.19 0.36 14.35
CA ARG A 46 -12.33 0.93 13.61
C ARG A 46 -13.33 -0.11 13.11
N ALA A 47 -12.91 -1.35 12.94
CA ALA A 47 -13.80 -2.46 12.61
C ALA A 47 -14.69 -2.88 13.80
N THR A 48 -14.42 -2.37 15.02
CA THR A 48 -15.24 -2.63 16.19
C THR A 48 -16.23 -1.49 16.44
N PRO A 49 -17.49 -1.77 16.84
CA PRO A 49 -18.49 -0.72 17.12
C PRO A 49 -18.02 0.30 18.16
N GLN A 50 -17.21 -0.14 19.14
CA GLN A 50 -16.71 0.69 20.24
C GLN A 50 -15.76 1.79 19.77
N PHE A 51 -14.99 1.56 18.71
CA PHE A 51 -13.94 2.48 18.23
C PHE A 51 -14.15 2.95 16.79
N ALA A 52 -15.29 2.64 16.17
CA ALA A 52 -15.57 3.00 14.77
C ALA A 52 -15.41 4.51 14.51
N ASP A 53 -15.84 5.34 15.47
CA ASP A 53 -15.82 6.80 15.39
C ASP A 53 -14.74 7.44 16.27
N ALA A 54 -13.82 6.66 16.85
CA ALA A 54 -12.75 7.19 17.67
C ALA A 54 -11.85 8.16 16.87
N ASP A 55 -11.44 9.25 17.50
CA ASP A 55 -10.36 10.07 16.97
C ASP A 55 -9.02 9.41 17.33
N ILE A 56 -8.23 9.07 16.30
CA ILE A 56 -6.99 8.30 16.45
C ILE A 56 -5.87 9.06 15.75
N VAL A 57 -4.82 9.39 16.50
CA VAL A 57 -3.67 10.15 16.02
C VAL A 57 -2.35 9.49 16.41
N ASN A 58 -1.46 9.42 15.45
CA ASN A 58 -0.08 8.98 15.65
C ASN A 58 0.80 10.19 16.02
N PHE A 59 1.41 10.16 17.20
CA PHE A 59 2.37 11.14 17.70
C PHE A 59 3.80 10.60 17.77
N GLY A 60 4.12 9.52 17.05
CA GLY A 60 5.49 9.01 16.96
C GLY A 60 6.46 10.09 16.50
N LEU A 61 7.69 10.05 17.00
CA LEU A 61 8.75 10.99 16.61
C LEU A 61 10.08 10.24 16.43
N PRO A 62 10.74 10.34 15.26
CA PRO A 62 11.98 9.59 15.02
C PRO A 62 13.08 9.95 16.00
N SER A 63 13.87 8.94 16.39
CA SER A 63 14.97 9.02 17.36
C SER A 63 14.56 9.34 18.80
N GLU A 64 13.26 9.51 19.08
CA GLU A 64 12.79 9.92 20.42
C GLU A 64 13.09 8.86 21.48
N THR A 65 13.41 9.34 22.68
CA THR A 65 13.60 8.53 23.90
C THR A 65 12.67 9.01 25.01
N VAL A 66 12.22 8.09 25.86
CA VAL A 66 11.51 8.43 27.09
C VAL A 66 12.49 8.70 28.24
N SER A 67 13.70 8.15 28.15
CA SER A 67 14.79 8.36 29.12
C SER A 67 15.41 9.76 29.05
N GLY A 68 15.29 10.43 27.89
CA GLY A 68 15.99 11.67 27.62
C GLY A 68 17.47 11.51 27.31
N LEU A 69 17.94 10.26 27.14
CA LEU A 69 19.34 9.97 26.83
C LEU A 69 19.62 10.10 25.33
N SER A 70 20.86 10.44 25.01
CA SER A 70 21.39 10.45 23.66
C SER A 70 22.86 10.03 23.70
N GLU A 71 23.27 9.24 22.71
CA GLU A 71 24.70 8.97 22.49
C GLU A 71 25.41 10.21 21.93
N GLU A 72 26.68 10.33 22.24
CA GLU A 72 27.55 11.30 21.61
C GLU A 72 27.66 10.98 20.11
N GLY A 73 27.50 11.99 19.26
CA GLY A 73 27.54 11.81 17.80
C GLY A 73 26.25 11.27 17.17
N HIS A 74 25.12 11.24 17.88
CA HIS A 74 23.84 10.92 17.26
C HIS A 74 23.61 11.71 15.96
N ALA A 75 23.09 11.06 14.92
CA ALA A 75 22.88 11.66 13.61
C ALA A 75 24.13 12.35 13.02
N GLY A 76 25.33 11.78 13.25
CA GLY A 76 26.58 12.39 12.81
C GLY A 76 26.93 13.67 13.60
N GLY A 77 26.44 13.82 14.82
CA GLY A 77 26.66 14.98 15.67
C GLY A 77 25.75 16.18 15.36
N GLN A 78 24.77 16.02 14.48
CA GLN A 78 23.91 17.13 14.05
C GLN A 78 22.89 17.53 15.12
N PHE A 79 22.38 16.58 15.89
CA PHE A 79 21.44 16.85 17.00
C PHE A 79 21.41 15.66 17.97
N PRO A 80 21.11 15.89 19.25
CA PRO A 80 20.88 14.80 20.21
C PRO A 80 19.51 14.17 19.99
N ARG A 81 19.30 12.95 20.49
CA ARG A 81 17.97 12.31 20.49
C ARG A 81 16.97 13.20 21.19
N PRO A 82 15.79 13.46 20.59
CA PRO A 82 14.74 14.22 21.25
C PRO A 82 14.21 13.43 22.46
N SER A 83 13.88 14.15 23.54
CA SER A 83 13.20 13.58 24.69
C SER A 83 11.70 13.77 24.56
N LEU A 84 10.90 12.69 24.75
CA LEU A 84 9.44 12.79 24.82
C LEU A 84 8.97 13.88 25.80
N HIS A 85 9.66 14.00 26.95
CA HIS A 85 9.28 14.91 28.03
C HIS A 85 9.45 16.39 27.67
N GLU A 86 10.13 16.69 26.58
CA GLU A 86 10.22 18.06 26.05
C GLU A 86 8.86 18.52 25.48
N ARG A 87 8.11 17.63 24.82
CA ARG A 87 6.85 17.95 24.12
C ARG A 87 5.59 17.35 24.77
N LEU A 88 5.72 16.36 25.66
CA LEU A 88 4.62 15.57 26.19
C LEU A 88 3.45 16.43 26.74
N GLU A 89 3.76 17.43 27.56
CA GLU A 89 2.72 18.29 28.15
C GLU A 89 1.94 19.08 27.08
N ARG A 90 2.61 19.50 25.99
CA ARG A 90 1.94 20.17 24.86
C ARG A 90 1.04 19.24 24.09
N VAL A 91 1.47 17.97 23.87
CA VAL A 91 0.66 16.94 23.23
C VAL A 91 -0.57 16.64 24.07
N LEU A 92 -0.39 16.37 25.37
CA LEU A 92 -1.50 16.04 26.27
C LEU A 92 -2.48 17.20 26.46
N ALA A 93 -1.99 18.44 26.48
CA ALA A 93 -2.85 19.62 26.63
C ALA A 93 -3.63 19.96 25.35
N ALA A 94 -3.05 19.72 24.19
CA ALA A 94 -3.67 20.10 22.91
C ALA A 94 -4.60 19.01 22.35
N TYR A 95 -4.25 17.74 22.51
CA TYR A 95 -5.04 16.62 21.99
C TYR A 95 -6.02 16.05 23.01
N GLU A 96 -5.71 16.16 24.31
CA GLU A 96 -6.52 15.61 25.42
C GLU A 96 -6.93 14.15 25.20
N PRO A 97 -5.98 13.21 25.03
CA PRO A 97 -6.31 11.81 24.77
C PRO A 97 -7.11 11.20 25.93
N THR A 98 -8.01 10.28 25.62
CA THR A 98 -8.67 9.41 26.62
C THR A 98 -7.92 8.10 26.80
N LEU A 99 -7.17 7.67 25.76
CA LEU A 99 -6.32 6.49 25.76
C LEU A 99 -5.00 6.79 25.08
N VAL A 100 -3.91 6.40 25.72
CA VAL A 100 -2.55 6.46 25.17
C VAL A 100 -2.00 5.05 24.98
N LEU A 101 -1.50 4.73 23.81
CA LEU A 101 -0.73 3.54 23.49
C LEU A 101 0.74 3.97 23.34
N ALA A 102 1.63 3.56 24.25
CA ALA A 102 3.01 4.04 24.32
C ALA A 102 4.01 2.90 24.07
N CYS A 103 4.83 3.02 23.01
CA CYS A 103 5.85 2.04 22.62
C CYS A 103 7.22 2.73 22.58
N TYR A 104 8.01 2.56 23.64
CA TYR A 104 9.36 3.10 23.79
C TYR A 104 10.33 2.02 24.25
N GLY A 105 11.64 2.27 24.11
CA GLY A 105 12.72 1.39 24.55
C GLY A 105 13.79 1.18 23.47
N MET A 106 13.41 1.17 22.18
CA MET A 106 14.34 0.90 21.09
C MET A 106 15.54 1.88 21.11
N ASN A 107 15.30 3.15 21.33
CA ASN A 107 16.34 4.18 21.40
C ASN A 107 16.91 4.42 22.79
N ASP A 108 16.22 3.99 23.84
CA ASP A 108 16.51 4.37 25.23
C ASP A 108 17.80 3.75 25.78
N GLY A 109 18.19 2.60 25.25
CA GLY A 109 19.48 1.98 25.56
C GLY A 109 20.65 2.57 24.78
N ILE A 110 20.39 3.52 23.87
CA ILE A 110 21.37 4.15 22.97
C ILE A 110 22.30 3.16 22.26
N TYR A 111 21.77 1.97 21.95
CA TYR A 111 22.46 0.84 21.27
C TYR A 111 23.72 0.34 21.99
N LEU A 112 23.80 0.51 23.31
CA LEU A 112 24.88 0.04 24.17
C LEU A 112 24.43 -1.12 25.05
N PRO A 113 25.36 -1.95 25.58
CA PRO A 113 25.04 -3.01 26.52
C PRO A 113 24.25 -2.52 27.73
N LEU A 114 23.50 -3.42 28.39
CA LEU A 114 22.69 -3.07 29.56
C LEU A 114 23.55 -2.40 30.64
N ASP A 115 23.08 -1.25 31.10
CA ASP A 115 23.69 -0.46 32.15
C ASP A 115 22.63 0.04 33.12
N GLN A 116 22.93 -0.02 34.42
CA GLN A 116 21.95 0.30 35.46
C GLN A 116 21.53 1.78 35.48
N ILE A 117 22.41 2.70 35.09
CA ILE A 117 22.10 4.13 35.04
C ILE A 117 21.15 4.40 33.87
N ARG A 118 21.43 3.87 32.68
CA ARG A 118 20.54 3.99 31.51
C ARG A 118 19.22 3.29 31.74
N PHE A 119 19.23 2.11 32.34
CA PHE A 119 18.02 1.41 32.69
C PHE A 119 17.15 2.18 33.68
N LYS A 120 17.77 2.78 34.70
CA LYS A 120 17.07 3.64 35.65
C LYS A 120 16.47 4.89 34.97
N ALA A 121 17.20 5.50 34.05
CA ALA A 121 16.68 6.63 33.28
C ALA A 121 15.47 6.27 32.43
N PHE A 122 15.47 5.08 31.78
CA PHE A 122 14.30 4.53 31.10
C PHE A 122 13.12 4.35 32.06
N GLN A 123 13.35 3.70 33.19
CA GLN A 123 12.31 3.49 34.22
C GLN A 123 11.70 4.80 34.70
N ASP A 124 12.53 5.80 35.01
CA ASP A 124 12.08 7.11 35.48
C ASP A 124 11.30 7.86 34.39
N GLY A 125 11.73 7.75 33.15
CA GLY A 125 11.02 8.32 32.00
C GLY A 125 9.63 7.71 31.80
N ILE A 126 9.52 6.39 31.89
CA ILE A 126 8.23 5.68 31.82
C ILE A 126 7.30 6.06 33.00
N LEU A 127 7.85 6.14 34.22
CA LEU A 127 7.07 6.59 35.39
C LEU A 127 6.56 8.01 35.22
N LYS A 128 7.38 8.91 34.70
CA LYS A 128 7.01 10.30 34.42
C LYS A 128 5.92 10.37 33.33
N LEU A 129 6.06 9.59 32.25
CA LEU A 129 5.04 9.50 31.20
C LEU A 129 3.69 9.03 31.80
N LYS A 130 3.70 7.93 32.55
CA LYS A 130 2.51 7.42 33.20
C LYS A 130 1.82 8.47 34.07
N SER A 131 2.59 9.10 34.94
CA SER A 131 2.08 10.14 35.84
C SER A 131 1.46 11.32 35.08
N ALA A 132 2.10 11.78 33.99
CA ALA A 132 1.61 12.90 33.19
C ALA A 132 0.26 12.56 32.50
N VAL A 133 0.13 11.34 31.95
CA VAL A 133 -1.10 10.90 31.28
C VAL A 133 -2.24 10.72 32.28
N GLU A 134 -1.99 10.00 33.38
CA GLU A 134 -3.02 9.73 34.41
C GLU A 134 -3.48 10.99 35.14
N LYS A 135 -2.59 11.95 35.37
CA LYS A 135 -2.94 13.26 35.96
C LYS A 135 -4.00 14.01 35.13
N ARG A 136 -4.10 13.72 33.83
CA ARG A 136 -5.11 14.31 32.94
C ARG A 136 -6.36 13.43 32.79
N GLY A 137 -6.48 12.36 33.58
CA GLY A 137 -7.62 11.43 33.53
C GLY A 137 -7.57 10.46 32.35
N ALA A 138 -6.50 10.41 31.58
CA ALA A 138 -6.35 9.50 30.48
C ALA A 138 -5.82 8.14 30.96
N ARG A 139 -6.25 7.08 30.27
CA ARG A 139 -5.70 5.73 30.42
C ARG A 139 -4.43 5.58 29.62
N ILE A 140 -3.43 4.85 30.12
CA ILE A 140 -2.21 4.53 29.38
C ILE A 140 -1.99 3.02 29.34
N ILE A 141 -1.65 2.51 28.15
CA ILE A 141 -1.24 1.13 27.90
C ILE A 141 0.17 1.18 27.34
N PHE A 142 1.11 0.52 28.00
CA PHE A 142 2.47 0.38 27.55
C PHE A 142 2.62 -0.82 26.62
N ILE A 143 3.42 -0.67 25.59
CA ILE A 143 3.79 -1.73 24.65
C ILE A 143 5.28 -1.96 24.84
N THR A 144 5.69 -3.23 25.06
CA THR A 144 7.11 -3.57 25.14
C THR A 144 7.80 -3.25 23.80
N PRO A 145 9.09 -2.84 23.81
CA PRO A 145 9.80 -2.48 22.58
C PRO A 145 9.83 -3.65 21.58
N PRO A 146 9.77 -3.37 20.27
CA PRO A 146 9.96 -4.40 19.23
C PRO A 146 11.34 -5.06 19.29
N LEU A 147 11.61 -6.00 18.37
CA LEU A 147 12.89 -6.70 18.32
C LEU A 147 13.96 -5.81 17.67
N TYR A 148 15.20 -5.95 18.15
CA TYR A 148 16.40 -5.50 17.45
C TYR A 148 17.05 -6.72 16.78
N GLN A 149 16.98 -6.79 15.43
CA GLN A 149 17.45 -7.93 14.67
C GLN A 149 18.06 -7.51 13.33
N PRO A 150 19.34 -7.14 13.28
CA PRO A 150 20.03 -6.79 12.06
C PRO A 150 20.19 -8.01 11.12
N ALA A 151 20.23 -7.76 9.80
CA ALA A 151 20.37 -8.78 8.77
C ALA A 151 21.64 -9.62 8.91
N LYS A 152 22.72 -9.04 9.48
CA LYS A 152 23.95 -9.77 9.83
C LYS A 152 24.05 -9.82 11.36
N ALA A 153 23.82 -10.98 11.91
CA ALA A 153 24.04 -11.21 13.33
C ALA A 153 25.52 -10.97 13.65
N SER A 154 25.77 -10.10 14.62
CA SER A 154 27.07 -9.96 15.29
C SER A 154 26.87 -10.23 16.77
N ASP A 155 27.93 -10.53 17.50
CA ASP A 155 27.83 -10.71 18.96
C ASP A 155 27.23 -9.46 19.63
N ASP A 156 27.47 -8.28 19.09
CA ASP A 156 26.93 -7.02 19.60
C ASP A 156 25.44 -6.85 19.33
N SER A 157 24.89 -7.38 18.21
CA SER A 157 23.48 -7.29 17.90
C SER A 157 22.60 -8.13 18.83
N ASN A 158 23.05 -9.34 19.17
CA ASN A 158 22.35 -10.19 20.14
C ASN A 158 22.33 -9.56 21.53
N ARG A 159 23.36 -8.80 21.88
CA ARG A 159 23.45 -8.08 23.18
C ARG A 159 22.43 -6.96 23.28
N TYR A 160 22.13 -6.21 22.18
CA TYR A 160 21.16 -5.12 22.26
C TYR A 160 19.72 -5.61 22.34
N ASP A 161 19.35 -6.70 21.65
CA ASP A 161 18.02 -7.28 21.84
C ASP A 161 17.82 -7.79 23.30
N ALA A 162 18.88 -8.27 23.96
CA ALA A 162 18.83 -8.62 25.37
C ALA A 162 18.63 -7.40 26.30
N VAL A 163 19.10 -6.20 25.93
CA VAL A 163 18.76 -4.95 26.65
C VAL A 163 17.27 -4.67 26.56
N LEU A 164 16.70 -4.84 25.37
CA LEU A 164 15.26 -4.65 25.15
C LEU A 164 14.43 -5.71 25.88
N ASP A 165 14.93 -6.96 26.02
CA ASP A 165 14.30 -7.96 26.88
C ASP A 165 14.26 -7.48 28.34
N GLY A 166 15.36 -6.94 28.86
CA GLY A 166 15.38 -6.40 30.22
C GLY A 166 14.42 -5.23 30.45
N TYR A 167 14.24 -4.37 29.44
CA TYR A 167 13.26 -3.27 29.48
C TYR A 167 11.83 -3.81 29.45
N ALA A 168 11.58 -4.80 28.60
CA ALA A 168 10.28 -5.47 28.49
C ALA A 168 9.91 -6.20 29.78
N ASP A 169 10.84 -6.99 30.36
CA ASP A 169 10.63 -7.74 31.60
C ASP A 169 10.24 -6.79 32.75
N TRP A 170 10.92 -5.64 32.83
CA TRP A 170 10.56 -4.65 33.84
C TRP A 170 9.17 -4.06 33.61
N LEU A 171 8.81 -3.70 32.37
CA LEU A 171 7.44 -3.24 32.06
C LEU A 171 6.41 -4.30 32.42
N VAL A 172 6.62 -5.55 32.02
CA VAL A 172 5.73 -6.68 32.30
C VAL A 172 5.59 -6.90 33.82
N SER A 173 6.68 -6.75 34.59
CA SER A 173 6.63 -6.86 36.06
C SER A 173 5.66 -5.87 36.71
N LYS A 174 5.38 -4.73 36.06
CA LYS A 174 4.45 -3.70 36.55
C LYS A 174 2.98 -4.10 36.44
N ARG A 175 2.67 -5.17 35.69
CA ARG A 175 1.33 -5.76 35.67
C ARG A 175 0.86 -6.13 37.09
N ALA A 176 1.77 -6.61 37.94
CA ALA A 176 1.50 -6.92 39.35
C ALA A 176 1.08 -5.69 40.18
N SER A 177 1.41 -4.48 39.72
CA SER A 177 1.02 -3.19 40.31
C SER A 177 -0.16 -2.54 39.58
N GLY A 178 -0.90 -3.29 38.77
CA GLY A 178 -2.09 -2.83 38.04
C GLY A 178 -1.80 -2.05 36.77
N TRP A 179 -0.56 -2.04 36.25
CA TRP A 179 -0.26 -1.41 34.98
C TRP A 179 -0.79 -2.23 33.82
N GLN A 180 -1.21 -1.54 32.80
CA GLN A 180 -1.61 -2.16 31.53
C GLN A 180 -0.42 -2.19 30.58
N VAL A 181 0.07 -3.38 30.32
CA VAL A 181 1.27 -3.61 29.49
C VAL A 181 0.96 -4.71 28.50
N LEU A 182 1.23 -4.46 27.22
CA LEU A 182 1.19 -5.44 26.14
C LEU A 182 2.61 -5.98 25.96
N ASP A 183 2.80 -7.27 26.18
CA ASP A 183 4.08 -7.94 25.94
C ASP A 183 4.10 -8.54 24.54
N ILE A 184 4.55 -7.74 23.58
CA ILE A 184 4.56 -8.13 22.17
C ILE A 184 5.77 -9.03 21.80
N ARG A 185 6.84 -9.05 22.61
CA ARG A 185 8.10 -9.69 22.25
C ARG A 185 8.00 -11.20 22.05
N PRO A 186 7.34 -12.00 22.90
CA PRO A 186 7.21 -13.43 22.67
C PRO A 186 6.53 -13.77 21.35
N THR A 187 5.45 -13.04 21.03
CA THR A 187 4.70 -13.22 19.78
C THR A 187 5.54 -12.80 18.57
N LEU A 188 6.29 -11.70 18.66
CA LEU A 188 7.20 -11.26 17.61
C LEU A 188 8.33 -12.27 17.37
N LYS A 189 9.01 -12.73 18.44
CA LYS A 189 10.09 -13.74 18.33
C LYS A 189 9.57 -15.00 17.64
N GLN A 190 8.37 -15.46 17.99
CA GLN A 190 7.75 -16.62 17.34
C GLN A 190 7.45 -16.37 15.86
N ALA A 191 6.85 -15.23 15.50
CA ALA A 191 6.51 -14.90 14.12
C ALA A 191 7.76 -14.80 13.22
N VAL A 192 8.79 -14.11 13.70
CA VAL A 192 10.07 -13.99 12.98
C VAL A 192 10.74 -15.35 12.78
N ALA A 193 10.78 -16.19 13.82
CA ALA A 193 11.35 -17.54 13.71
C ALA A 193 10.58 -18.43 12.71
N GLN A 194 9.25 -18.31 12.66
CA GLN A 194 8.42 -19.01 11.69
C GLN A 194 8.67 -18.50 10.25
N ALA A 195 8.75 -17.19 10.06
CA ALA A 195 9.06 -16.60 8.76
C ALA A 195 10.46 -17.03 8.27
N GLN A 196 11.46 -17.05 9.13
CA GLN A 196 12.82 -17.53 8.83
C GLN A 196 12.88 -19.03 8.55
N THR A 197 12.02 -19.82 9.19
CA THR A 197 11.89 -21.26 8.88
C THR A 197 11.29 -21.48 7.50
N ALA A 198 10.27 -20.68 7.14
CA ALA A 198 9.61 -20.75 5.84
C ALA A 198 10.50 -20.17 4.72
N ASN A 199 11.23 -19.11 5.01
CA ASN A 199 12.15 -18.44 4.09
C ASN A 199 13.46 -18.07 4.83
N PRO A 200 14.53 -18.85 4.69
CA PRO A 200 15.82 -18.57 5.35
C PRO A 200 16.45 -17.22 4.98
N ALA A 201 16.00 -16.58 3.88
CA ALA A 201 16.44 -15.25 3.49
C ALA A 201 15.59 -14.12 4.11
N PHE A 202 14.56 -14.45 4.89
CA PHE A 202 13.72 -13.46 5.55
C PHE A 202 14.53 -12.61 6.55
N VAL A 203 14.38 -11.29 6.44
CA VAL A 203 15.02 -10.30 7.31
C VAL A 203 13.94 -9.42 7.90
N TYR A 204 13.78 -9.45 9.22
CA TYR A 204 12.78 -8.65 9.94
C TYR A 204 13.03 -7.15 9.84
N ALA A 205 14.29 -6.72 9.98
CA ALA A 205 14.72 -5.32 9.89
C ALA A 205 16.11 -5.24 9.27
N GLY A 206 16.24 -4.68 8.07
CA GLY A 206 17.50 -4.66 7.34
C GLY A 206 18.62 -3.92 8.06
N ASP A 207 18.30 -2.86 8.79
CA ASP A 207 19.22 -2.08 9.64
C ASP A 207 19.21 -2.54 11.12
N GLY A 208 18.43 -3.53 11.44
CA GLY A 208 18.23 -4.06 12.79
C GLY A 208 17.15 -3.37 13.60
N VAL A 209 16.67 -2.20 13.18
CA VAL A 209 15.76 -1.34 13.96
C VAL A 209 14.39 -1.19 13.31
N HIS A 210 14.38 -0.90 12.00
CA HIS A 210 13.17 -0.54 11.27
C HIS A 210 12.65 -1.73 10.47
N PRO A 211 11.53 -2.34 10.90
CA PRO A 211 10.94 -3.47 10.19
C PRO A 211 10.43 -3.07 8.80
N ASP A 212 10.35 -4.05 7.91
CA ASP A 212 9.64 -3.93 6.65
C ASP A 212 8.11 -4.02 6.82
N ASP A 213 7.35 -4.13 5.73
CA ASP A 213 5.88 -4.22 5.78
C ASP A 213 5.40 -5.46 6.53
N GLU A 214 6.06 -6.60 6.36
CA GLU A 214 5.72 -7.85 7.06
C GLU A 214 6.07 -7.74 8.55
N GLY A 215 7.21 -7.17 8.89
CA GLY A 215 7.61 -6.92 10.26
C GLY A 215 6.65 -5.95 10.98
N HIS A 216 6.16 -4.91 10.32
CA HIS A 216 5.13 -4.04 10.88
C HIS A 216 3.79 -4.77 11.06
N ARG A 217 3.43 -5.71 10.18
CA ARG A 217 2.25 -6.57 10.35
C ARG A 217 2.41 -7.52 11.53
N PHE A 218 3.61 -8.05 11.77
CA PHE A 218 3.89 -8.84 12.98
C PHE A 218 3.72 -8.02 14.26
N ILE A 219 4.21 -6.77 14.28
CA ILE A 219 4.00 -5.86 15.42
C ILE A 219 2.51 -5.64 15.64
N ALA A 220 1.74 -5.28 14.63
CA ALA A 220 0.31 -5.04 14.74
C ALA A 220 -0.45 -6.27 15.24
N ASN A 221 -0.13 -7.46 14.73
CA ASN A 221 -0.71 -8.73 15.21
C ASN A 221 -0.40 -8.97 16.68
N ALA A 222 0.84 -8.77 17.11
CA ALA A 222 1.25 -8.96 18.50
C ALA A 222 0.57 -7.93 19.43
N VAL A 223 0.47 -6.67 19.01
CA VAL A 223 -0.26 -5.62 19.73
C VAL A 223 -1.75 -6.00 19.87
N CYS A 224 -2.42 -6.33 18.78
CA CYS A 224 -3.85 -6.67 18.81
C CYS A 224 -4.14 -7.92 19.64
N LYS A 225 -3.28 -8.93 19.59
CA LYS A 225 -3.43 -10.16 20.40
C LYS A 225 -3.54 -9.86 21.90
N GLU A 226 -2.74 -8.92 22.40
CA GLU A 226 -2.75 -8.51 23.81
C GLU A 226 -3.78 -7.40 24.09
N LEU A 227 -4.04 -6.53 23.12
CA LEU A 227 -4.94 -5.37 23.28
C LEU A 227 -6.41 -5.77 23.32
N TRP A 228 -6.83 -6.75 22.50
CA TRP A 228 -8.23 -7.17 22.39
C TRP A 228 -8.84 -7.60 23.73
N PRO A 229 -8.24 -8.54 24.47
CA PRO A 229 -8.76 -8.91 25.80
C PRO A 229 -8.69 -7.75 26.79
N LEU A 230 -7.67 -6.89 26.71
CA LEU A 230 -7.50 -5.75 27.62
C LEU A 230 -8.57 -4.67 27.41
N LEU A 231 -9.09 -4.53 26.21
CA LEU A 231 -10.19 -3.63 25.85
C LEU A 231 -11.56 -4.32 25.88
N ASN A 232 -11.64 -5.60 26.26
CA ASN A 232 -12.85 -6.43 26.25
C ASN A 232 -13.52 -6.47 24.85
N LEU A 233 -12.72 -6.53 23.79
CA LEU A 233 -13.21 -6.65 22.42
C LEU A 233 -13.49 -8.12 22.10
N SER A 234 -14.61 -8.39 21.43
CA SER A 234 -15.00 -9.73 21.00
C SER A 234 -14.38 -10.08 19.64
N GLY A 235 -14.18 -11.37 19.39
CA GLY A 235 -13.58 -11.86 18.15
C GLY A 235 -12.08 -11.63 18.07
N SER A 236 -11.53 -11.82 16.87
CA SER A 236 -10.13 -11.54 16.54
C SER A 236 -10.00 -10.20 15.81
N ALA A 237 -8.83 -9.58 15.93
CA ALA A 237 -8.52 -8.39 15.14
C ALA A 237 -8.41 -8.75 13.65
N HIS A 238 -9.04 -7.97 12.82
CA HIS A 238 -8.93 -8.05 11.35
C HIS A 238 -8.43 -6.72 10.83
N PHE A 239 -7.35 -6.76 10.08
CA PHE A 239 -6.81 -5.56 9.45
C PHE A 239 -7.52 -5.30 8.13
N ALA A 240 -7.70 -4.02 7.82
CA ALA A 240 -8.12 -3.64 6.48
C ALA A 240 -7.08 -4.08 5.45
N GLU A 241 -7.55 -4.48 4.29
CA GLU A 241 -6.71 -4.78 3.13
C GLU A 241 -6.57 -3.54 2.23
N GLU A 242 -5.71 -3.61 1.22
CA GLU A 242 -5.62 -2.56 0.22
C GLU A 242 -6.91 -2.53 -0.66
N PRO A 243 -7.39 -1.37 -1.12
CA PRO A 243 -6.79 -0.04 -0.96
C PRO A 243 -7.16 0.69 0.34
N ALA A 244 -8.05 0.15 1.16
CA ALA A 244 -8.52 0.80 2.38
C ALA A 244 -7.38 1.16 3.34
N LEU A 245 -6.41 0.26 3.51
CA LEU A 245 -5.26 0.51 4.38
C LEU A 245 -4.42 1.70 3.89
N THR A 246 -4.21 1.83 2.59
CA THR A 246 -3.51 2.98 1.98
C THR A 246 -4.24 4.29 2.27
N ILE A 247 -5.55 4.34 2.14
CA ILE A 247 -6.37 5.54 2.46
C ILE A 247 -6.21 5.91 3.94
N LEU A 248 -6.28 4.91 4.83
CA LEU A 248 -6.13 5.14 6.26
C LEU A 248 -4.73 5.65 6.63
N LYS A 249 -3.68 5.10 6.01
CA LYS A 249 -2.29 5.57 6.16
C LYS A 249 -2.11 7.01 5.68
N GLN A 250 -2.71 7.39 4.56
CA GLN A 250 -2.71 8.78 4.07
C GLN A 250 -3.33 9.73 5.09
N ARG A 251 -4.52 9.37 5.62
CA ARG A 251 -5.19 10.12 6.69
C ARG A 251 -4.30 10.25 7.93
N GLN A 252 -3.73 9.14 8.38
CA GLN A 252 -2.89 9.11 9.58
C GLN A 252 -1.65 9.98 9.42
N ASN A 253 -0.96 9.93 8.28
CA ASN A 253 0.22 10.76 8.01
C ASN A 253 -0.14 12.25 7.96
N LEU A 254 -1.24 12.60 7.29
CA LEU A 254 -1.73 13.97 7.22
C LEU A 254 -1.98 14.57 8.62
N LEU A 255 -2.64 13.83 9.49
CA LEU A 255 -2.92 14.27 10.86
C LEU A 255 -1.66 14.26 11.74
N LYS A 256 -0.81 13.23 11.63
CA LYS A 256 0.46 13.14 12.34
C LYS A 256 1.33 14.37 12.11
N ASP A 257 1.55 14.73 10.85
CA ASP A 257 2.43 15.84 10.49
C ASP A 257 1.85 17.18 10.99
N ALA A 258 0.53 17.39 10.85
CA ALA A 258 -0.15 18.56 11.37
C ALA A 258 -0.06 18.68 12.92
N TRP A 259 -0.28 17.56 13.62
CA TRP A 259 -0.20 17.52 15.07
C TRP A 259 1.23 17.70 15.59
N LEU A 260 2.24 17.12 14.92
CA LEU A 260 3.64 17.34 15.27
C LEU A 260 4.03 18.81 15.12
N SER A 261 3.61 19.47 14.03
CA SER A 261 3.81 20.92 13.83
C SER A 261 3.07 21.76 14.88
N LYS A 262 1.82 21.41 15.21
CA LYS A 262 1.01 22.11 16.21
C LYS A 262 1.62 22.01 17.62
N THR A 263 2.06 20.84 18.02
CA THR A 263 2.59 20.57 19.37
C THR A 263 4.08 20.88 19.48
N ARG A 264 4.75 21.07 18.35
CA ARG A 264 6.19 21.35 18.22
C ARG A 264 7.07 20.25 18.84
N HIS A 265 8.29 20.17 18.38
CA HIS A 265 9.34 19.27 18.86
C HIS A 265 10.73 19.80 18.47
N LEU A 266 11.78 19.29 19.10
CA LEU A 266 13.15 19.72 18.83
C LEU A 266 13.87 18.86 17.78
N ARG A 267 13.22 17.87 17.20
CA ARG A 267 13.83 16.98 16.20
C ARG A 267 13.90 17.69 14.84
N PRO A 268 15.12 17.96 14.29
CA PRO A 268 15.27 18.56 12.97
C PRO A 268 14.86 17.59 11.84
N GLY A 269 14.58 18.14 10.65
CA GLY A 269 14.34 17.35 9.44
C GLY A 269 12.98 16.63 9.40
N ILE A 270 12.04 16.97 10.27
CA ILE A 270 10.64 16.57 10.13
C ILE A 270 9.94 17.69 9.33
N PRO A 271 9.26 17.34 8.23
CA PRO A 271 8.50 18.34 7.45
C PRO A 271 7.41 19.00 8.28
N ASP A 272 7.19 20.29 8.02
CA ASP A 272 6.02 20.99 8.58
C ASP A 272 4.74 20.42 7.97
N GLY A 273 3.80 20.03 8.83
CA GLY A 273 2.45 19.64 8.43
C GLY A 273 1.58 20.84 8.11
N LEU A 274 0.43 20.58 7.51
CA LEU A 274 -0.60 21.60 7.28
C LEU A 274 -1.09 22.20 8.63
N PRO A 275 -1.61 23.43 8.63
CA PRO A 275 -2.40 23.93 9.75
C PRO A 275 -3.47 22.89 10.15
N LEU A 276 -3.64 22.66 11.45
CA LEU A 276 -4.43 21.54 11.97
C LEU A 276 -5.89 21.53 11.43
N GLU A 277 -6.50 22.70 11.30
CA GLU A 277 -7.85 22.85 10.74
C GLU A 277 -7.90 22.33 9.28
N GLN A 278 -6.95 22.74 8.45
CA GLN A 278 -6.87 22.29 7.06
C GLN A 278 -6.56 20.78 6.95
N ALA A 279 -5.75 20.26 7.88
CA ALA A 279 -5.49 18.83 7.93
C ALA A 279 -6.75 18.05 8.29
N HIS A 280 -7.54 18.53 9.25
CA HIS A 280 -8.82 17.90 9.60
C HIS A 280 -9.82 17.96 8.45
N GLU A 281 -9.97 19.10 7.76
CA GLU A 281 -10.83 19.21 6.56
C GLU A 281 -10.48 18.16 5.50
N LYS A 282 -9.17 17.92 5.27
CA LYS A 282 -8.72 16.90 4.32
C LYS A 282 -8.80 15.46 4.86
N ALA A 283 -8.74 15.27 6.16
CA ALA A 283 -8.80 13.97 6.80
C ALA A 283 -10.24 13.38 6.85
N VAL A 284 -11.26 14.26 6.87
CA VAL A 284 -12.68 13.85 6.90
C VAL A 284 -13.06 13.02 5.66
N PRO A 285 -12.84 13.49 4.41
CA PRO A 285 -13.15 12.69 3.23
C PRO A 285 -12.34 11.39 3.18
N LEU A 286 -11.07 11.38 3.57
CA LEU A 286 -10.27 10.15 3.62
C LEU A 286 -10.86 9.11 4.60
N LEU A 287 -11.44 9.54 5.73
CA LEU A 287 -12.12 8.61 6.63
C LEU A 287 -13.42 8.07 6.03
N ALA A 288 -14.15 8.89 5.28
CA ALA A 288 -15.34 8.46 4.56
C ALA A 288 -14.99 7.45 3.45
N ASP A 289 -13.94 7.72 2.69
CA ASP A 289 -13.43 6.83 1.63
C ASP A 289 -12.94 5.49 2.23
N TYR A 290 -12.22 5.54 3.37
CA TYR A 290 -11.83 4.34 4.09
C TYR A 290 -13.05 3.50 4.51
N ARG A 291 -14.07 4.13 5.10
CA ARG A 291 -15.29 3.44 5.52
C ARG A 291 -16.04 2.82 4.34
N ALA A 292 -16.08 3.51 3.22
CA ALA A 292 -16.66 2.97 1.99
C ALA A 292 -15.88 1.75 1.49
N ALA A 293 -14.55 1.78 1.58
CA ALA A 293 -13.67 0.70 1.11
C ALA A 293 -13.75 -0.57 1.98
N ILE A 294 -14.08 -0.45 3.30
CA ILE A 294 -14.21 -1.61 4.21
C ILE A 294 -15.66 -2.06 4.40
N ALA A 295 -16.64 -1.33 3.87
CA ALA A 295 -18.04 -1.72 4.03
C ALA A 295 -18.26 -3.13 3.45
N PRO A 296 -18.83 -4.08 4.21
CA PRO A 296 -19.18 -5.38 3.65
C PRO A 296 -20.15 -5.16 2.49
N ALA A 297 -20.00 -5.94 1.44
CA ALA A 297 -21.01 -6.01 0.37
C ALA A 297 -22.32 -6.49 1.02
N GLY A 298 -23.08 -5.54 1.58
CA GLY A 298 -24.24 -5.83 2.41
C GLY A 298 -25.46 -6.14 1.56
N ASP A 299 -26.17 -7.17 1.96
CA ASP A 299 -27.56 -7.40 1.60
C ASP A 299 -28.40 -6.15 1.93
N GLY A 300 -28.72 -5.37 0.92
CA GLY A 300 -29.87 -4.49 0.87
C GLY A 300 -29.90 -3.28 1.80
N ALA A 301 -29.04 -2.28 1.58
CA ALA A 301 -29.36 -0.86 1.73
C ALA A 301 -28.35 -0.06 0.91
N SER A 302 -28.82 0.67 -0.08
CA SER A 302 -28.20 1.63 -1.00
C SER A 302 -26.88 2.29 -0.54
N ALA A 303 -25.78 1.54 -0.44
CA ALA A 303 -24.45 2.11 -0.59
C ALA A 303 -24.28 2.40 -2.10
N LYS A 304 -23.87 3.61 -2.47
CA LYS A 304 -23.51 3.87 -3.87
C LYS A 304 -22.39 2.89 -4.23
N VAL A 305 -22.72 1.92 -5.07
CA VAL A 305 -21.74 1.01 -5.67
C VAL A 305 -20.71 1.91 -6.38
N PRO A 306 -19.39 1.70 -6.19
CA PRO A 306 -18.40 2.46 -6.91
C PRO A 306 -18.76 2.48 -8.40
N GLU A 307 -18.84 3.66 -8.98
CA GLU A 307 -19.22 3.83 -10.38
C GLU A 307 -18.05 4.40 -11.16
N TRP A 308 -17.91 3.92 -12.39
CA TRP A 308 -17.04 4.53 -13.38
C TRP A 308 -17.85 4.82 -14.65
N SER A 309 -17.94 6.08 -14.99
CA SER A 309 -18.73 6.54 -16.18
C SER A 309 -20.18 6.03 -16.21
N GLY A 310 -20.82 5.89 -15.03
CA GLY A 310 -22.21 5.42 -14.91
C GLY A 310 -22.38 3.89 -14.97
N TYR A 311 -21.29 3.15 -14.77
CA TYR A 311 -21.26 1.69 -14.71
C TYR A 311 -20.68 1.19 -13.38
N GLU A 312 -21.19 0.07 -12.88
CA GLU A 312 -20.69 -0.57 -11.67
C GLU A 312 -19.20 -0.92 -11.80
N ARG A 313 -18.37 -0.47 -10.85
CA ARG A 313 -16.96 -0.77 -10.77
C ARG A 313 -16.68 -1.61 -9.53
N LEU A 314 -16.03 -2.72 -9.71
CA LEU A 314 -15.56 -3.61 -8.65
C LEU A 314 -14.06 -3.45 -8.51
N ASP A 315 -13.60 -2.98 -7.35
CA ASP A 315 -12.18 -2.88 -7.01
C ASP A 315 -11.80 -4.06 -6.11
N PHE A 316 -10.65 -4.67 -6.37
CA PHE A 316 -10.14 -5.81 -5.60
C PHE A 316 -8.60 -5.88 -5.71
N THR A 317 -8.01 -6.86 -5.04
CA THR A 317 -6.56 -7.08 -5.08
C THR A 317 -6.26 -8.50 -5.57
N VAL A 318 -5.31 -8.65 -6.47
CA VAL A 318 -4.79 -9.94 -6.93
C VAL A 318 -3.27 -9.91 -6.84
N ASP A 319 -2.69 -10.90 -6.15
CA ASP A 319 -1.24 -11.01 -5.93
C ASP A 319 -0.61 -9.70 -5.41
N GLY A 320 -1.28 -9.04 -4.46
CA GLY A 320 -0.86 -7.76 -3.88
C GLY A 320 -0.98 -6.54 -4.80
N ARG A 321 -1.59 -6.68 -6.00
CA ARG A 321 -1.77 -5.61 -6.98
C ARG A 321 -3.22 -5.16 -7.02
N ALA A 322 -3.43 -3.85 -7.05
CA ALA A 322 -4.75 -3.28 -7.25
C ALA A 322 -5.32 -3.68 -8.62
N ALA A 323 -6.56 -4.11 -8.63
CA ALA A 323 -7.25 -4.57 -9.83
C ALA A 323 -8.71 -4.12 -9.81
N LEU A 324 -9.33 -4.08 -10.98
CA LEU A 324 -10.73 -3.73 -11.09
C LEU A 324 -11.41 -4.41 -12.29
N VAL A 325 -12.73 -4.52 -12.17
CA VAL A 325 -13.64 -4.85 -13.26
C VAL A 325 -14.78 -3.85 -13.28
N VAL A 326 -15.04 -3.24 -14.43
CA VAL A 326 -16.24 -2.43 -14.67
C VAL A 326 -17.26 -3.31 -15.39
N ARG A 327 -18.46 -3.40 -14.83
CA ARG A 327 -19.56 -4.22 -15.35
C ARG A 327 -20.46 -3.43 -16.29
N PRO A 328 -20.84 -4.00 -17.43
CA PRO A 328 -21.90 -3.41 -18.24
C PRO A 328 -23.26 -3.52 -17.53
N LYS A 329 -24.21 -2.64 -17.86
CA LYS A 329 -25.59 -2.72 -17.32
C LYS A 329 -26.29 -4.04 -17.70
N ALA A 330 -25.94 -4.60 -18.84
CA ALA A 330 -26.37 -5.93 -19.30
C ALA A 330 -25.20 -6.59 -20.03
N ALA A 331 -24.67 -7.67 -19.46
CA ALA A 331 -23.56 -8.38 -20.07
C ALA A 331 -23.99 -9.09 -21.37
N ALA A 332 -23.18 -9.00 -22.41
CA ALA A 332 -23.37 -9.77 -23.63
C ALA A 332 -23.08 -11.25 -23.38
N LEU A 333 -23.64 -12.12 -24.22
CA LEU A 333 -23.46 -13.57 -24.10
C LEU A 333 -21.97 -13.95 -24.12
N GLY A 334 -21.56 -14.78 -23.18
CA GLY A 334 -20.17 -15.22 -23.03
C GLY A 334 -19.30 -14.22 -22.26
N ALA A 335 -19.89 -13.17 -21.65
CA ALA A 335 -19.21 -12.19 -20.83
C ALA A 335 -17.90 -11.65 -21.45
N PRO A 336 -17.94 -11.08 -22.68
CA PRO A 336 -16.78 -10.54 -23.35
C PRO A 336 -16.20 -9.37 -22.55
N TRP A 337 -14.88 -9.17 -22.69
CA TRP A 337 -14.22 -8.09 -22.01
C TRP A 337 -13.03 -7.52 -22.78
N ILE A 338 -12.74 -6.25 -22.50
CA ILE A 338 -11.53 -5.58 -22.93
C ILE A 338 -10.60 -5.43 -21.72
N TRP A 339 -9.36 -5.82 -21.90
CA TRP A 339 -8.33 -5.77 -20.86
C TRP A 339 -7.39 -4.60 -21.13
N ARG A 340 -7.55 -3.54 -20.38
CA ARG A 340 -6.67 -2.40 -20.41
C ARG A 340 -5.36 -2.75 -19.70
N THR A 341 -4.27 -2.77 -20.43
CA THR A 341 -2.98 -3.23 -19.90
C THR A 341 -2.21 -2.15 -19.14
N GLU A 342 -2.54 -0.87 -19.38
CA GLU A 342 -2.02 0.28 -18.62
C GLU A 342 -2.95 1.51 -18.77
N PHE A 343 -2.76 2.55 -17.97
CA PHE A 343 -3.47 3.84 -18.04
C PHE A 343 -5.01 3.74 -17.96
N PHE A 344 -5.53 2.97 -17.02
CA PHE A 344 -6.97 2.87 -16.84
C PHE A 344 -7.64 4.26 -16.70
N GLY A 345 -8.69 4.49 -17.46
CA GLY A 345 -9.45 5.72 -17.45
C GLY A 345 -8.88 6.86 -18.32
N HIS A 346 -7.72 6.68 -18.97
CA HIS A 346 -7.19 7.65 -19.92
C HIS A 346 -7.79 7.43 -21.30
N GLU A 347 -8.37 8.48 -21.91
CA GLU A 347 -9.05 8.44 -23.22
C GLU A 347 -10.02 7.25 -23.38
N PRO A 348 -11.05 7.15 -22.52
CA PRO A 348 -11.83 5.92 -22.31
C PRO A 348 -13.02 5.77 -23.28
N GLN A 349 -13.03 6.48 -24.42
CA GLN A 349 -14.17 6.51 -25.35
C GLN A 349 -14.57 5.11 -25.82
N ALA A 350 -13.59 4.29 -26.15
CA ALA A 350 -13.82 2.92 -26.61
C ALA A 350 -14.31 2.02 -25.46
N ASP A 351 -13.71 2.14 -24.28
CA ASP A 351 -14.12 1.38 -23.07
C ASP A 351 -15.59 1.65 -22.73
N ILE A 352 -15.98 2.94 -22.68
CA ILE A 352 -17.35 3.35 -22.36
C ILE A 352 -18.34 2.84 -23.43
N ALA A 353 -17.96 2.93 -24.70
CA ALA A 353 -18.80 2.44 -25.78
C ALA A 353 -18.94 0.92 -25.76
N LEU A 354 -17.88 0.18 -25.40
CA LEU A 354 -17.90 -1.27 -25.24
C LEU A 354 -18.76 -1.72 -24.04
N LEU A 355 -18.71 -1.00 -22.91
CA LEU A 355 -19.65 -1.21 -21.80
C LEU A 355 -21.10 -1.10 -22.25
N GLY A 356 -21.41 -0.13 -23.11
CA GLY A 356 -22.74 0.01 -23.75
C GLY A 356 -23.11 -1.15 -24.68
N ARG A 357 -22.15 -1.94 -25.12
CA ARG A 357 -22.33 -3.16 -25.94
C ARG A 357 -22.29 -4.47 -25.12
N GLY A 358 -22.25 -4.37 -23.78
CA GLY A 358 -22.26 -5.52 -22.89
C GLY A 358 -20.89 -6.13 -22.62
N PHE A 359 -19.78 -5.48 -23.01
CA PHE A 359 -18.43 -5.87 -22.61
C PHE A 359 -18.14 -5.43 -21.18
N HIS A 360 -17.33 -6.20 -20.49
CA HIS A 360 -16.67 -5.73 -19.25
C HIS A 360 -15.38 -4.99 -19.62
N VAL A 361 -14.94 -4.07 -18.75
CA VAL A 361 -13.62 -3.44 -18.84
C VAL A 361 -12.82 -3.88 -17.61
N ALA A 362 -11.61 -4.37 -17.79
CA ALA A 362 -10.82 -4.87 -16.68
C ALA A 362 -9.38 -4.35 -16.73
N TYR A 363 -8.77 -4.22 -15.53
CA TYR A 363 -7.44 -3.66 -15.36
C TYR A 363 -6.77 -4.25 -14.12
N VAL A 364 -5.47 -4.44 -14.19
CA VAL A 364 -4.60 -4.71 -13.03
C VAL A 364 -3.43 -3.74 -13.06
N ASP A 365 -3.05 -3.23 -11.89
CA ASP A 365 -1.94 -2.28 -11.77
C ASP A 365 -0.59 -2.98 -11.91
N VAL A 366 -0.03 -2.89 -13.11
CA VAL A 366 1.33 -3.32 -13.46
C VAL A 366 2.18 -2.15 -13.94
N GLN A 367 1.83 -0.93 -13.51
CA GLN A 367 2.54 0.30 -13.90
C GLN A 367 4.04 0.19 -13.63
N ASN A 368 4.81 0.81 -14.53
CA ASN A 368 6.28 0.85 -14.48
C ASN A 368 6.98 -0.52 -14.55
N MET A 369 6.28 -1.58 -15.00
CA MET A 369 6.89 -2.89 -15.22
C MET A 369 7.25 -3.17 -16.69
N TYR A 370 6.96 -2.27 -17.61
CA TYR A 370 7.38 -2.28 -19.04
C TYR A 370 7.20 -3.63 -19.75
N GLY A 371 6.19 -4.39 -19.40
CA GLY A 371 5.95 -5.72 -19.97
C GLY A 371 6.99 -6.79 -19.61
N ALA A 372 7.75 -6.60 -18.53
CA ALA A 372 8.75 -7.54 -18.04
C ALA A 372 8.13 -8.88 -17.59
N PRO A 373 8.92 -9.95 -17.43
CA PRO A 373 8.41 -11.25 -16.96
C PRO A 373 7.64 -11.19 -15.64
N VAL A 374 8.02 -10.29 -14.73
CA VAL A 374 7.30 -10.09 -13.46
C VAL A 374 5.90 -9.53 -13.70
N ALA A 375 5.73 -8.60 -14.66
CA ALA A 375 4.42 -8.10 -15.05
C ALA A 375 3.54 -9.21 -15.64
N MET A 376 4.11 -10.06 -16.50
CA MET A 376 3.38 -11.17 -17.10
C MET A 376 2.86 -12.15 -16.06
N LYS A 377 3.62 -12.39 -14.99
CA LYS A 377 3.17 -13.21 -13.86
C LYS A 377 1.95 -12.61 -13.15
N HIS A 378 1.97 -11.31 -12.81
CA HIS A 378 0.84 -10.62 -12.21
C HIS A 378 -0.38 -10.61 -13.14
N MET A 379 -0.16 -10.39 -14.43
CA MET A 379 -1.22 -10.43 -15.44
C MET A 379 -1.85 -11.83 -15.56
N GLU A 380 -1.06 -12.92 -15.45
CA GLU A 380 -1.58 -14.28 -15.45
C GLU A 380 -2.48 -14.56 -14.24
N GLN A 381 -2.05 -14.16 -13.05
CA GLN A 381 -2.85 -14.31 -11.85
C GLN A 381 -4.14 -13.49 -11.91
N PHE A 382 -4.07 -12.28 -12.47
CA PHE A 382 -5.26 -11.47 -12.71
C PHE A 382 -6.22 -12.12 -13.72
N TYR A 383 -5.71 -12.61 -14.85
CA TYR A 383 -6.52 -13.32 -15.84
C TYR A 383 -7.23 -14.54 -15.24
N ASP A 384 -6.52 -15.38 -14.50
CA ASP A 384 -7.10 -16.54 -13.83
C ASP A 384 -8.18 -16.12 -12.83
N HIS A 385 -7.94 -15.06 -12.06
CA HIS A 385 -8.90 -14.55 -11.10
C HIS A 385 -10.19 -14.05 -11.78
N VAL A 386 -10.09 -13.20 -12.80
CA VAL A 386 -11.32 -12.62 -13.42
C VAL A 386 -12.10 -13.63 -14.25
N THR A 387 -11.45 -14.60 -14.85
CA THR A 387 -12.12 -15.66 -15.58
C THR A 387 -12.80 -16.68 -14.65
N GLN A 388 -12.24 -16.94 -13.48
CA GLN A 388 -12.82 -17.89 -12.50
C GLN A 388 -13.85 -17.21 -11.58
N ALA A 389 -13.51 -16.07 -10.98
CA ALA A 389 -14.37 -15.43 -9.97
C ALA A 389 -15.52 -14.64 -10.59
N TYR A 390 -15.29 -14.00 -11.74
CA TYR A 390 -16.31 -13.18 -12.43
C TYR A 390 -16.89 -13.84 -13.68
N GLY A 391 -16.38 -15.02 -14.08
CA GLY A 391 -16.88 -15.74 -15.24
C GLY A 391 -16.66 -15.02 -16.58
N LEU A 392 -15.63 -14.17 -16.65
CA LEU A 392 -15.32 -13.46 -17.89
C LEU A 392 -14.82 -14.43 -18.97
N SER A 393 -14.99 -14.04 -20.24
CA SER A 393 -14.54 -14.83 -21.39
C SER A 393 -13.07 -15.24 -21.27
N GLN A 394 -12.75 -16.46 -21.69
CA GLN A 394 -11.37 -16.95 -21.77
C GLN A 394 -10.51 -16.20 -22.81
N LYS A 395 -11.12 -15.37 -23.65
CA LYS A 395 -10.43 -14.63 -24.70
C LYS A 395 -10.81 -13.15 -24.67
N PRO A 396 -10.06 -12.31 -23.91
CA PRO A 396 -10.22 -10.86 -23.96
C PRO A 396 -9.70 -10.26 -25.26
N VAL A 397 -10.15 -9.03 -25.53
CA VAL A 397 -9.41 -8.08 -26.37
C VAL A 397 -8.43 -7.34 -25.48
N LEU A 398 -7.13 -7.35 -25.80
CA LEU A 398 -6.12 -6.58 -25.07
C LEU A 398 -6.07 -5.17 -25.60
N GLU A 399 -6.03 -4.18 -24.71
CA GLU A 399 -5.91 -2.76 -25.05
C GLU A 399 -4.60 -2.20 -24.51
N GLY A 400 -3.71 -1.72 -25.40
CA GLY A 400 -2.39 -1.22 -25.05
C GLY A 400 -2.11 0.17 -25.61
N PHE A 401 -2.18 1.21 -24.74
CA PHE A 401 -1.78 2.57 -25.11
C PHE A 401 -0.32 2.80 -24.79
N SER A 402 0.41 3.47 -25.69
CA SER A 402 1.80 3.85 -25.49
C SER A 402 2.64 2.67 -24.99
N ARG A 403 3.30 2.78 -23.82
CA ARG A 403 4.06 1.67 -23.21
C ARG A 403 3.18 0.47 -22.82
N GLY A 404 1.85 0.62 -22.74
CA GLY A 404 0.91 -0.48 -22.61
C GLY A 404 0.99 -1.49 -23.76
N GLY A 405 1.49 -1.08 -24.92
CA GLY A 405 1.80 -1.97 -26.04
C GLY A 405 2.75 -3.10 -25.66
N LEU A 406 3.79 -2.83 -24.84
CA LEU A 406 4.72 -3.86 -24.35
C LEU A 406 4.00 -4.99 -23.61
N PHE A 407 3.05 -4.64 -22.76
CA PHE A 407 2.28 -5.60 -21.99
C PHE A 407 1.32 -6.41 -22.88
N ALA A 408 0.55 -5.73 -23.73
CA ALA A 408 -0.42 -6.37 -24.61
C ALA A 408 0.22 -7.37 -25.57
N PHE A 409 1.29 -6.98 -26.25
CA PHE A 409 1.99 -7.87 -27.18
C PHE A 409 2.71 -9.02 -26.46
N ASN A 410 3.37 -8.75 -25.32
CA ASN A 410 4.10 -9.79 -24.58
C ASN A 410 3.14 -10.83 -24.00
N TRP A 411 1.99 -10.40 -23.44
CA TRP A 411 0.95 -11.30 -22.98
C TRP A 411 0.42 -12.17 -24.14
N ALA A 412 0.08 -11.54 -25.26
CA ALA A 412 -0.42 -12.26 -26.43
C ALA A 412 0.59 -13.26 -27.01
N ALA A 413 1.88 -12.93 -26.95
CA ALA A 413 2.92 -13.86 -27.42
C ALA A 413 3.12 -15.07 -26.49
N LEU A 414 2.90 -14.89 -25.18
CA LEU A 414 2.98 -15.97 -24.19
C LEU A 414 1.72 -16.85 -24.16
N HIS A 415 0.55 -16.24 -24.36
CA HIS A 415 -0.75 -16.90 -24.25
C HIS A 415 -1.63 -16.67 -25.49
N PRO A 416 -1.18 -17.06 -26.70
CA PRO A 416 -1.89 -16.75 -27.93
C PRO A 416 -3.26 -17.43 -28.08
N ASP A 417 -3.50 -18.50 -27.35
CA ASP A 417 -4.78 -19.22 -27.25
C ASP A 417 -5.81 -18.50 -26.34
N ARG A 418 -5.34 -17.54 -25.51
CA ARG A 418 -6.15 -16.79 -24.54
C ARG A 418 -6.43 -15.34 -24.98
N VAL A 419 -6.35 -15.03 -26.27
CA VAL A 419 -6.55 -13.68 -26.81
C VAL A 419 -7.49 -13.70 -27.98
N ALA A 420 -8.51 -12.81 -27.97
CA ALA A 420 -9.42 -12.61 -29.09
C ALA A 420 -8.85 -11.64 -30.14
N GLY A 421 -8.17 -10.59 -29.70
CA GLY A 421 -7.58 -9.57 -30.55
C GLY A 421 -6.77 -8.55 -29.75
N LEU A 422 -5.97 -7.73 -30.43
CA LEU A 422 -5.24 -6.61 -29.86
C LEU A 422 -5.76 -5.30 -30.45
N TYR A 423 -6.16 -4.37 -29.57
CA TYR A 423 -6.28 -2.96 -29.90
C TYR A 423 -5.10 -2.22 -29.26
N VAL A 424 -4.29 -1.54 -30.07
CA VAL A 424 -3.14 -0.79 -29.58
C VAL A 424 -3.16 0.65 -30.13
N ASP A 425 -2.74 1.61 -29.29
CA ASP A 425 -2.75 3.02 -29.66
C ASP A 425 -1.39 3.65 -29.39
N ALA A 426 -0.74 4.18 -30.43
CA ALA A 426 0.60 4.70 -30.40
C ALA A 426 1.57 3.79 -29.61
N PRO A 427 1.56 2.45 -29.86
CA PRO A 427 2.17 1.48 -28.95
C PRO A 427 3.69 1.50 -29.02
N VAL A 428 4.32 1.36 -27.84
CA VAL A 428 5.73 0.96 -27.77
C VAL A 428 5.82 -0.51 -28.14
N CYS A 429 6.58 -0.79 -29.19
CA CYS A 429 6.81 -2.14 -29.71
C CYS A 429 8.28 -2.56 -29.64
N ASP A 430 9.19 -1.63 -29.37
CA ASP A 430 10.59 -1.86 -29.05
C ASP A 430 11.02 -0.95 -27.90
N PHE A 431 11.34 -1.51 -26.77
CA PHE A 431 11.76 -0.72 -25.62
C PHE A 431 13.12 -0.02 -25.84
N LYS A 432 13.91 -0.42 -26.87
CA LYS A 432 15.15 0.26 -27.27
C LYS A 432 14.83 1.61 -27.93
N SER A 433 13.72 1.71 -28.67
CA SER A 433 13.21 2.98 -29.19
C SER A 433 12.68 3.85 -28.06
N TRP A 434 11.71 3.36 -27.30
CA TRP A 434 11.21 3.99 -26.09
C TRP A 434 11.05 2.94 -24.97
N PRO A 435 11.57 3.16 -23.78
CA PRO A 435 12.21 4.38 -23.25
C PRO A 435 13.70 4.54 -23.60
N GLY A 436 14.31 3.59 -24.31
CA GLY A 436 15.76 3.52 -24.51
C GLY A 436 16.37 4.70 -25.26
N GLY A 437 15.62 5.39 -26.15
CA GLY A 437 16.12 6.48 -26.96
C GLY A 437 17.30 6.08 -27.88
N LYS A 438 17.32 4.82 -28.31
CA LYS A 438 18.41 4.26 -29.13
C LYS A 438 18.12 4.37 -30.66
N GLY A 439 17.04 5.07 -31.02
CA GLY A 439 16.63 5.37 -32.37
C GLY A 439 16.54 6.88 -32.61
N VAL A 440 15.51 7.31 -33.35
CA VAL A 440 15.27 8.73 -33.66
C VAL A 440 14.48 9.46 -32.59
N GLY A 441 13.73 8.73 -31.72
CA GLY A 441 12.97 9.31 -30.64
C GLY A 441 13.82 9.75 -29.45
N PRO A 442 13.31 10.68 -28.61
CA PRO A 442 14.07 11.22 -27.48
C PRO A 442 14.31 10.21 -26.36
N GLY A 443 13.49 9.13 -26.31
CA GLY A 443 13.49 8.20 -25.18
C GLY A 443 13.05 8.86 -23.85
N SER A 444 13.30 8.15 -22.76
CA SER A 444 13.05 8.62 -21.38
C SER A 444 14.13 8.01 -20.46
N PRO A 445 15.16 8.77 -20.06
CA PRO A 445 16.26 8.22 -19.27
C PRO A 445 15.83 7.63 -17.93
N GLY A 446 14.84 8.23 -17.27
CA GLY A 446 14.28 7.70 -16.01
C GLY A 446 13.57 6.37 -16.20
N ASP A 447 12.69 6.29 -17.19
CA ASP A 447 11.99 5.04 -17.54
C ASP A 447 12.96 3.95 -18.03
N TRP A 448 14.05 4.34 -18.71
CA TRP A 448 15.08 3.39 -19.14
C TRP A 448 15.78 2.74 -17.95
N GLN A 449 16.18 3.52 -16.95
CA GLN A 449 16.81 2.98 -15.75
C GLN A 449 15.84 2.08 -14.96
N GLU A 450 14.58 2.47 -14.84
CA GLU A 450 13.58 1.63 -14.17
C GLU A 450 13.31 0.34 -14.96
N LEU A 451 13.24 0.39 -16.28
CA LEU A 451 13.14 -0.79 -17.13
C LEU A 451 14.30 -1.76 -16.89
N LEU A 452 15.55 -1.27 -16.91
CA LEU A 452 16.74 -2.10 -16.66
C LEU A 452 16.63 -2.83 -15.31
N LYS A 453 16.22 -2.09 -14.28
CA LYS A 453 16.02 -2.63 -12.93
C LYS A 453 14.93 -3.72 -12.91
N VAL A 454 13.78 -3.47 -13.50
CA VAL A 454 12.63 -4.38 -13.50
C VAL A 454 12.91 -5.66 -14.30
N TYR A 455 13.65 -5.55 -15.42
CA TYR A 455 14.09 -6.71 -16.20
C TYR A 455 15.30 -7.42 -15.58
N GLY A 456 15.99 -6.78 -14.63
CA GLY A 456 17.27 -7.26 -14.10
C GLY A 456 18.40 -7.25 -15.16
N PHE A 457 18.36 -6.32 -16.11
CA PHE A 457 19.30 -6.24 -17.22
C PHE A 457 20.39 -5.21 -16.97
N THR A 458 21.61 -5.51 -17.49
CA THR A 458 22.55 -4.47 -17.83
C THR A 458 22.11 -3.75 -19.11
N GLU A 459 22.67 -2.58 -19.39
CA GLU A 459 22.38 -1.87 -20.64
C GLU A 459 22.71 -2.72 -21.88
N GLU A 460 23.83 -3.43 -21.86
CA GLU A 460 24.25 -4.32 -22.95
C GLU A 460 23.23 -5.46 -23.17
N GLN A 461 22.73 -6.06 -22.10
CA GLN A 461 21.70 -7.09 -22.17
C GLN A 461 20.40 -6.56 -22.76
N ALA A 462 19.98 -5.35 -22.36
CA ALA A 462 18.80 -4.73 -22.92
C ALA A 462 18.96 -4.38 -24.40
N LEU A 463 20.11 -3.88 -24.81
CA LEU A 463 20.38 -3.58 -26.21
C LEU A 463 20.41 -4.84 -27.10
N SER A 464 20.85 -5.97 -26.56
CA SER A 464 20.87 -7.26 -27.26
C SER A 464 19.55 -8.04 -27.15
N TYR A 465 18.55 -7.52 -26.42
CA TYR A 465 17.29 -8.23 -26.23
C TYR A 465 16.48 -8.36 -27.53
N GLY A 466 16.21 -9.59 -27.92
CA GLY A 466 15.56 -9.95 -29.18
C GLY A 466 14.13 -10.48 -29.03
N LYS A 467 13.42 -10.10 -27.94
CA LYS A 467 12.02 -10.52 -27.70
C LYS A 467 11.07 -9.34 -27.51
N ASN A 468 11.45 -8.17 -28.03
CA ASN A 468 10.51 -7.06 -28.10
C ASN A 468 9.30 -7.42 -28.99
N PRO A 469 8.15 -6.78 -28.84
CA PRO A 469 7.00 -6.99 -29.72
C PRO A 469 7.36 -7.01 -31.20
N VAL A 470 8.21 -6.12 -31.69
CA VAL A 470 8.69 -6.09 -33.09
C VAL A 470 9.39 -7.39 -33.52
N ASP A 471 9.99 -8.12 -32.58
CA ASP A 471 10.79 -9.34 -32.85
C ASP A 471 10.01 -10.63 -32.57
N ASN A 472 8.88 -10.57 -31.86
CA ASN A 472 8.17 -11.75 -31.32
C ASN A 472 6.71 -11.85 -31.78
N LEU A 473 6.46 -11.67 -33.07
CA LEU A 473 5.11 -11.68 -33.67
C LEU A 473 4.64 -13.06 -34.14
N ALA A 474 5.55 -14.02 -34.29
CA ALA A 474 5.22 -15.33 -34.84
C ALA A 474 4.15 -16.11 -34.05
N PRO A 475 4.13 -16.11 -32.70
CA PRO A 475 3.06 -16.77 -31.94
C PRO A 475 1.68 -16.20 -32.24
N LEU A 476 1.56 -14.87 -32.35
CA LEU A 476 0.32 -14.17 -32.64
C LEU A 476 -0.17 -14.50 -34.07
N ALA A 477 0.73 -14.48 -35.06
CA ALA A 477 0.40 -14.80 -36.44
C ALA A 477 -0.06 -16.26 -36.60
N LYS A 478 0.62 -17.19 -35.93
CA LYS A 478 0.23 -18.63 -35.92
C LYS A 478 -1.17 -18.84 -35.32
N ALA A 479 -1.53 -18.05 -34.30
CA ALA A 479 -2.85 -18.09 -33.66
C ALA A 479 -3.91 -17.25 -34.40
N ASN A 480 -3.56 -16.59 -35.49
CA ASN A 480 -4.42 -15.70 -36.28
C ASN A 480 -5.06 -14.57 -35.46
N ILE A 481 -4.35 -14.01 -34.47
CA ILE A 481 -4.87 -12.94 -33.62
C ILE A 481 -4.99 -11.65 -34.46
N PRO A 482 -6.19 -11.07 -34.64
CA PRO A 482 -6.33 -9.81 -35.33
C PRO A 482 -5.77 -8.65 -34.52
N ILE A 483 -5.15 -7.67 -35.20
CA ILE A 483 -4.62 -6.47 -34.59
C ILE A 483 -5.25 -5.24 -35.21
N LEU A 484 -5.73 -4.31 -34.36
CA LEU A 484 -6.08 -2.95 -34.74
C LEU A 484 -5.10 -2.01 -34.06
N ALA A 485 -4.42 -1.16 -34.86
CA ALA A 485 -3.57 -0.09 -34.34
C ALA A 485 -4.14 1.27 -34.71
N VAL A 486 -4.13 2.21 -33.79
CA VAL A 486 -4.43 3.63 -34.02
C VAL A 486 -3.14 4.42 -33.74
N ILE A 487 -2.72 5.28 -34.64
CA ILE A 487 -1.47 6.03 -34.50
C ILE A 487 -1.55 7.47 -34.99
N GLY A 488 -0.74 8.34 -34.41
CA GLY A 488 -0.43 9.64 -34.98
C GLY A 488 0.72 9.53 -35.99
N GLY A 489 0.52 10.01 -37.22
CA GLY A 489 1.55 9.92 -38.26
C GLY A 489 2.80 10.77 -37.98
N ALA A 490 2.72 11.74 -37.07
CA ALA A 490 3.81 12.62 -36.63
C ALA A 490 4.17 12.39 -35.15
N ASP A 491 4.10 11.14 -34.67
CA ASP A 491 4.48 10.79 -33.31
C ASP A 491 6.00 10.89 -33.12
N GLU A 492 6.42 11.86 -32.30
CA GLU A 492 7.81 12.15 -31.97
C GLU A 492 8.26 11.45 -30.68
N VAL A 493 7.33 10.96 -29.86
CA VAL A 493 7.61 10.30 -28.59
C VAL A 493 7.89 8.81 -28.80
N VAL A 494 6.98 8.14 -29.51
CA VAL A 494 7.10 6.73 -29.92
C VAL A 494 7.13 6.68 -31.45
N PRO A 495 8.28 6.87 -32.07
CA PRO A 495 8.38 6.99 -33.53
C PRO A 495 7.77 5.78 -34.24
N VAL A 496 6.81 6.04 -35.12
CA VAL A 496 6.06 4.98 -35.81
C VAL A 496 6.94 4.06 -36.64
N GLY A 497 8.04 4.61 -37.21
CA GLY A 497 9.02 3.85 -38.02
C GLY A 497 9.78 2.77 -37.27
N GLU A 498 9.96 2.96 -35.94
CA GLU A 498 10.71 2.05 -35.09
C GLU A 498 9.79 1.09 -34.31
N ASN A 499 8.50 1.35 -34.33
CA ASN A 499 7.49 0.62 -33.56
C ASN A 499 6.43 0.00 -34.49
N ILE A 500 5.27 0.61 -34.62
CA ILE A 500 4.12 -0.02 -35.27
C ILE A 500 4.31 -0.31 -36.77
N ASN A 501 5.08 0.49 -37.51
CA ASN A 501 5.32 0.21 -38.92
C ASN A 501 6.15 -1.07 -39.10
N LEU A 502 7.09 -1.36 -38.18
CA LEU A 502 7.84 -2.61 -38.17
C LEU A 502 6.93 -3.80 -37.83
N VAL A 503 6.04 -3.60 -36.84
CA VAL A 503 5.03 -4.61 -36.50
C VAL A 503 4.12 -4.88 -37.69
N GLU A 504 3.57 -3.86 -38.34
CA GLU A 504 2.69 -3.99 -39.51
C GLU A 504 3.37 -4.81 -40.62
N ALA A 505 4.57 -4.40 -41.04
CA ALA A 505 5.29 -5.05 -42.11
C ALA A 505 5.64 -6.53 -41.77
N ARG A 506 6.17 -6.77 -40.58
CA ARG A 506 6.57 -8.12 -40.14
C ARG A 506 5.38 -9.03 -39.91
N TYR A 507 4.29 -8.49 -39.32
CA TYR A 507 3.09 -9.28 -39.03
C TYR A 507 2.38 -9.71 -40.32
N GLN A 508 2.26 -8.79 -41.30
CA GLN A 508 1.75 -9.12 -42.64
C GLN A 508 2.61 -10.17 -43.37
N ALA A 509 3.94 -10.06 -43.26
CA ALA A 509 4.85 -11.04 -43.82
C ALA A 509 4.70 -12.44 -43.23
N LEU A 510 4.25 -12.53 -41.98
CA LEU A 510 3.90 -13.78 -41.30
C LEU A 510 2.47 -14.26 -41.60
N GLY A 511 1.71 -13.58 -42.46
CA GLY A 511 0.31 -13.89 -42.79
C GLY A 511 -0.69 -13.37 -41.76
N GLY A 512 -0.26 -12.58 -40.77
CA GLY A 512 -1.12 -12.01 -39.74
C GLY A 512 -2.00 -10.87 -40.26
N LYS A 513 -3.17 -10.69 -39.62
CA LYS A 513 -4.16 -9.66 -39.97
C LYS A 513 -3.97 -8.44 -39.07
N ILE A 514 -3.49 -7.34 -39.62
CA ILE A 514 -3.37 -6.06 -38.95
C ILE A 514 -3.99 -4.94 -39.77
N ARG A 515 -4.75 -4.07 -39.10
CA ARG A 515 -5.29 -2.84 -39.63
C ARG A 515 -4.71 -1.67 -38.85
N VAL A 516 -4.15 -0.69 -39.58
CA VAL A 516 -3.59 0.52 -38.95
C VAL A 516 -4.41 1.73 -39.38
N ILE A 517 -5.02 2.42 -38.41
CA ILE A 517 -5.67 3.71 -38.60
C ILE A 517 -4.66 4.80 -38.29
N ARG A 518 -4.33 5.58 -39.29
CA ARG A 518 -3.38 6.70 -39.20
C ARG A 518 -4.11 8.02 -39.09
N LYS A 519 -3.91 8.75 -37.98
CA LYS A 519 -4.39 10.14 -37.81
C LYS A 519 -3.40 11.08 -38.52
N PRO A 520 -3.77 11.69 -39.66
CA PRO A 520 -2.85 12.54 -40.42
C PRO A 520 -2.37 13.73 -39.56
N GLY A 521 -1.05 13.94 -39.45
CA GLY A 521 -0.48 15.01 -38.61
C GLY A 521 -0.69 14.82 -37.11
N GLY A 522 -1.34 13.73 -36.68
CA GLY A 522 -1.48 13.40 -35.27
C GLY A 522 -0.14 13.11 -34.60
N LYS A 523 0.04 13.58 -33.39
CA LYS A 523 1.19 13.30 -32.52
C LYS A 523 0.93 12.08 -31.66
N HIS A 524 1.74 11.90 -30.60
CA HIS A 524 1.55 10.84 -29.61
C HIS A 524 0.20 10.94 -28.89
N HIS A 525 -0.24 12.15 -28.57
CA HIS A 525 -1.54 12.46 -27.97
C HIS A 525 -2.41 13.31 -28.91
N PRO A 526 -3.75 13.25 -28.75
CA PRO A 526 -4.53 12.35 -27.90
C PRO A 526 -4.54 10.92 -28.45
N HIS A 527 -4.64 9.94 -27.54
CA HIS A 527 -4.92 8.54 -27.89
C HIS A 527 -6.38 8.35 -28.33
N SER A 528 -6.74 7.13 -28.75
CA SER A 528 -8.07 6.74 -29.18
C SER A 528 -8.54 7.49 -30.43
N LEU A 529 -9.82 7.38 -30.71
CA LEU A 529 -10.52 8.09 -31.77
C LEU A 529 -11.67 8.90 -31.16
N THR A 530 -11.94 10.10 -31.70
CA THR A 530 -13.10 10.88 -31.28
C THR A 530 -14.39 10.11 -31.49
N ASP A 531 -14.54 9.41 -32.63
CA ASP A 531 -15.56 8.38 -32.83
C ASP A 531 -14.94 7.00 -32.59
N PRO A 532 -15.26 6.30 -31.47
CA PRO A 532 -14.70 5.01 -31.14
C PRO A 532 -15.28 3.84 -31.96
N ALA A 533 -16.25 4.06 -32.82
CA ALA A 533 -16.94 3.01 -33.56
C ALA A 533 -15.98 2.02 -34.27
N PRO A 534 -14.89 2.44 -34.95
CA PRO A 534 -13.97 1.49 -35.58
C PRO A 534 -13.27 0.56 -34.59
N ILE A 535 -13.04 0.99 -33.35
CA ILE A 535 -12.42 0.21 -32.27
C ILE A 535 -13.45 -0.75 -31.68
N VAL A 536 -14.67 -0.24 -31.43
CA VAL A 536 -15.79 -1.05 -30.92
C VAL A 536 -16.15 -2.18 -31.90
N ASP A 537 -16.27 -1.87 -33.18
CA ASP A 537 -16.56 -2.86 -34.21
C ASP A 537 -15.47 -3.94 -34.30
N PHE A 538 -14.19 -3.51 -34.21
CA PHE A 538 -13.08 -4.45 -34.16
C PHE A 538 -13.18 -5.39 -32.95
N ALA A 539 -13.40 -4.86 -31.75
CA ALA A 539 -13.50 -5.66 -30.52
C ALA A 539 -14.68 -6.65 -30.58
N VAL A 540 -15.84 -6.20 -31.06
CA VAL A 540 -17.01 -7.06 -31.23
C VAL A 540 -16.72 -8.18 -32.24
N LEU A 541 -16.12 -7.85 -33.38
CA LEU A 541 -15.76 -8.86 -34.39
C LEU A 541 -14.72 -9.85 -33.85
N ALA A 542 -13.73 -9.39 -33.11
CA ALA A 542 -12.69 -10.27 -32.56
C ALA A 542 -13.24 -11.33 -31.60
N VAL A 543 -14.23 -11.01 -30.76
CA VAL A 543 -14.81 -11.97 -29.80
C VAL A 543 -15.91 -12.86 -30.43
N THR A 544 -16.46 -12.47 -31.59
CA THR A 544 -17.50 -13.23 -32.29
C THR A 544 -16.98 -14.11 -33.40
N ALA A 545 -15.75 -13.91 -33.86
CA ALA A 545 -15.09 -14.75 -34.85
C ALA A 545 -14.86 -16.18 -34.28
N LYS A 546 -15.48 -17.19 -34.90
CA LYS A 546 -15.31 -18.59 -34.53
C LYS A 546 -14.00 -19.16 -35.05
#